data_7c2f79214028fe96aa506575ed870d0a
#
_entry.id   7c2f79214028fe96aa506575ed870d0a
#
_cell.length_a   1.000
_cell.length_b   1.000
_cell.length_c   1.000
_cell.angle_alpha   90.00
_cell.angle_beta   90.00
_cell.angle_gamma   90.00
#
_symmetry.space_group_name_H-M   'P 1'
#
loop_
_entity.id
_entity.type
_entity.pdbx_description
1 polymer ?
#
loop_
_entity_poly.entity_id
_entity_poly.type
_entity_poly.pdbx_seq_one_letter_code
_entity_poly.pdbx_strand_id
1 'polypeptide(L)'
;MTKLFLQKIRDRVKKYSEDKSCINGYKIDLDTQYKIVFEHFRLANIGFGVPHEFWDLGESIFDYWFETLQFNNDKSIPIDKSNLREKISKEMKSEPTDENMKVRISIKKLLGEKIRFIDLFAGIGGFHQAMHSVGAKCVFASEWDKNARISYEANYKDIEPTLFKKNRKGEYLYFNEDINDADPSKIPDFDICCGGFPCQPFSVAGLKRGFEDTRGTLFFNIANIVKEKIEAGHPPRVLFLENVRGLKTHDKGKTLKVILATLKELGYDYSYEVLNAKFFGVPQNRERLFIVAWFRESVNVKEFNFPYGIDPDGNTIYEKEKLKDGTFPTKVSDIFEPFNTIDPSYTISDKMWEGHKNRKERNRQNGKGFGYSLFNKDSIYTSTISARYWKDGSEILIDQSDKGLNPRKLTPAEAGRLQGYRIIGNGWENPECANNLNYNSSNLEYKIVVSKKEAYHQFGNSVAIPVIKRIAMEIMHQLM
;
A
#
# COMPACT_ATOMS: atom_id res chain seq x y z
N MET A 1 -26.22 3.45 -35.01
CA MET A 1 -24.84 2.98 -34.78
C MET A 1 -24.46 2.99 -33.28
N THR A 2 -24.92 3.95 -32.52
CA THR A 2 -24.64 4.19 -31.10
C THR A 2 -24.95 2.99 -30.21
N LYS A 3 -26.16 2.43 -30.29
CA LYS A 3 -26.54 1.26 -29.45
C LYS A 3 -25.68 0.02 -29.72
N LEU A 4 -25.13 -0.14 -30.92
CA LEU A 4 -24.34 -1.33 -31.27
C LEU A 4 -22.96 -1.33 -30.64
N PHE A 5 -22.29 -0.17 -30.49
CA PHE A 5 -20.98 -0.08 -29.83
C PHE A 5 -21.07 -0.33 -28.33
N LEU A 6 -22.02 0.33 -27.65
CA LEU A 6 -22.24 0.10 -26.22
C LEU A 6 -22.64 -1.36 -25.93
N GLN A 7 -23.44 -1.98 -26.82
CA GLN A 7 -23.76 -3.40 -26.69
C GLN A 7 -22.52 -4.30 -26.82
N LYS A 8 -21.58 -3.99 -27.71
CA LYS A 8 -20.31 -4.73 -27.80
C LYS A 8 -19.46 -4.62 -26.55
N ILE A 9 -19.39 -3.43 -25.94
CA ILE A 9 -18.73 -3.27 -24.65
C ILE A 9 -19.43 -4.14 -23.60
N ARG A 10 -20.75 -4.14 -23.57
CA ARG A 10 -21.56 -4.96 -22.68
C ARG A 10 -21.26 -6.45 -22.81
N ASP A 11 -21.23 -6.94 -24.02
CA ASP A 11 -20.97 -8.35 -24.30
C ASP A 11 -19.54 -8.75 -23.89
N ARG A 12 -18.55 -7.85 -24.06
CA ARG A 12 -17.19 -8.08 -23.61
C ARG A 12 -17.06 -8.08 -22.09
N VAL A 13 -17.62 -7.07 -21.42
CA VAL A 13 -17.63 -7.05 -19.94
C VAL A 13 -18.23 -8.34 -19.41
N LYS A 14 -19.40 -8.76 -19.94
CA LYS A 14 -20.06 -10.01 -19.54
C LYS A 14 -19.21 -11.26 -19.80
N LYS A 15 -18.36 -11.23 -20.82
CA LYS A 15 -17.53 -12.37 -21.19
C LYS A 15 -16.24 -12.47 -20.40
N TYR A 16 -15.59 -11.34 -20.09
CA TYR A 16 -14.24 -11.30 -19.57
C TYR A 16 -14.10 -10.74 -18.13
N SER A 17 -15.12 -10.03 -17.64
CA SER A 17 -15.13 -9.52 -16.27
C SER A 17 -15.86 -10.49 -15.35
N GLU A 18 -15.45 -10.51 -14.10
CA GLU A 18 -16.09 -11.32 -13.07
C GLU A 18 -17.40 -10.69 -12.60
N ASP A 19 -18.44 -11.51 -12.42
CA ASP A 19 -19.65 -11.09 -11.72
C ASP A 19 -19.32 -10.86 -10.24
N LYS A 20 -19.81 -9.75 -9.69
CA LYS A 20 -19.52 -9.30 -8.33
C LYS A 20 -18.00 -9.09 -8.08
N SER A 21 -17.32 -8.46 -9.00
CA SER A 21 -15.91 -8.06 -8.83
C SER A 21 -15.75 -7.13 -7.63
N CYS A 22 -14.62 -7.27 -6.94
CA CYS A 22 -14.24 -6.36 -5.85
C CYS A 22 -13.50 -5.14 -6.43
N ILE A 23 -14.19 -3.99 -6.49
CA ILE A 23 -13.66 -2.75 -7.04
C ILE A 23 -13.80 -1.67 -5.98
N ASN A 24 -12.70 -1.02 -5.60
CA ASN A 24 -12.65 -0.02 -4.54
C ASN A 24 -13.33 -0.44 -3.24
N GLY A 25 -13.19 -1.71 -2.84
CA GLY A 25 -13.80 -2.25 -1.64
C GLY A 25 -15.29 -2.58 -1.74
N TYR A 26 -15.87 -2.50 -2.94
CA TYR A 26 -17.26 -2.83 -3.17
C TYR A 26 -17.38 -4.07 -4.06
N LYS A 27 -18.20 -5.03 -3.65
CA LYS A 27 -18.54 -6.17 -4.48
C LYS A 27 -19.71 -5.82 -5.39
N ILE A 28 -19.42 -5.60 -6.66
CA ILE A 28 -20.35 -5.00 -7.60
C ILE A 28 -20.65 -6.00 -8.73
N ASP A 29 -21.94 -6.34 -8.88
CA ASP A 29 -22.39 -7.17 -10.00
C ASP A 29 -22.23 -6.42 -11.35
N LEU A 30 -22.15 -7.17 -12.43
CA LEU A 30 -21.89 -6.63 -13.76
C LEU A 30 -22.92 -5.59 -14.21
N ASP A 31 -24.19 -5.75 -13.88
CA ASP A 31 -25.24 -4.79 -14.23
C ASP A 31 -25.06 -3.47 -13.50
N THR A 32 -24.69 -3.54 -12.22
CA THR A 32 -24.37 -2.36 -11.40
C THR A 32 -23.08 -1.69 -11.87
N GLN A 33 -22.04 -2.44 -12.21
CA GLN A 33 -20.81 -1.89 -12.83
C GLN A 33 -21.14 -1.07 -14.07
N TYR A 34 -21.99 -1.61 -14.95
CA TYR A 34 -22.46 -0.91 -16.13
C TYR A 34 -23.12 0.42 -15.81
N LYS A 35 -24.09 0.36 -14.91
CA LYS A 35 -24.86 1.54 -14.51
C LYS A 35 -23.95 2.63 -13.95
N ILE A 36 -22.97 2.24 -13.14
CA ILE A 36 -22.01 3.18 -12.55
C ILE A 36 -21.13 3.82 -13.62
N VAL A 37 -20.49 3.02 -14.49
CA VAL A 37 -19.59 3.55 -15.53
C VAL A 37 -20.35 4.44 -16.51
N PHE A 38 -21.51 4.04 -16.95
CA PHE A 38 -22.27 4.85 -17.89
C PHE A 38 -22.81 6.15 -17.26
N GLU A 39 -23.26 6.11 -16.02
CA GLU A 39 -23.69 7.32 -15.31
C GLU A 39 -22.48 8.23 -15.03
N HIS A 40 -21.32 7.68 -14.70
CA HIS A 40 -20.08 8.44 -14.56
C HIS A 40 -19.73 9.22 -15.84
N PHE A 41 -19.69 8.56 -17.00
CA PHE A 41 -19.40 9.23 -18.28
C PHE A 41 -20.48 10.23 -18.68
N ARG A 42 -21.74 9.94 -18.38
CA ARG A 42 -22.85 10.88 -18.65
C ARG A 42 -22.69 12.14 -17.83
N LEU A 43 -22.39 12.04 -16.54
CA LEU A 43 -22.21 13.18 -15.65
C LEU A 43 -20.96 14.00 -16.01
N ALA A 44 -19.88 13.36 -16.41
CA ALA A 44 -18.68 14.03 -16.90
C ALA A 44 -18.97 14.93 -18.11
N ASN A 45 -19.86 14.47 -19.01
CA ASN A 45 -20.20 15.23 -20.20
C ASN A 45 -21.08 16.46 -19.95
N ILE A 46 -21.86 16.46 -18.87
CA ILE A 46 -22.75 17.58 -18.53
C ILE A 46 -22.15 18.54 -17.49
N GLY A 47 -20.90 18.28 -17.04
CA GLY A 47 -20.20 19.15 -16.08
C GLY A 47 -20.84 19.21 -14.69
N PHE A 48 -21.61 18.21 -14.30
CA PHE A 48 -22.26 18.18 -12.99
C PHE A 48 -21.25 17.84 -11.88
N GLY A 49 -21.28 18.56 -10.76
CA GLY A 49 -20.53 18.23 -9.56
C GLY A 49 -20.94 16.88 -8.99
N VAL A 50 -20.18 15.85 -9.32
CA VAL A 50 -20.41 14.49 -8.81
C VAL A 50 -19.65 14.34 -7.48
N PRO A 51 -20.19 13.66 -6.47
CA PRO A 51 -19.43 13.33 -5.28
C PRO A 51 -18.13 12.63 -5.66
N HIS A 52 -17.03 13.02 -5.04
CA HIS A 52 -15.68 12.52 -5.34
C HIS A 52 -15.60 10.99 -5.32
N GLU A 53 -16.22 10.35 -4.33
CA GLU A 53 -16.26 8.88 -4.19
C GLU A 53 -16.97 8.19 -5.37
N PHE A 54 -18.02 8.80 -5.92
CA PHE A 54 -18.70 8.28 -7.10
C PHE A 54 -17.80 8.36 -8.35
N TRP A 55 -17.07 9.49 -8.49
CA TRP A 55 -16.13 9.68 -9.58
C TRP A 55 -15.04 8.62 -9.56
N ASP A 56 -14.41 8.43 -8.40
CA ASP A 56 -13.35 7.45 -8.20
C ASP A 56 -13.83 6.02 -8.46
N LEU A 57 -15.03 5.69 -8.03
CA LEU A 57 -15.61 4.36 -8.27
C LEU A 57 -15.88 4.14 -9.76
N GLY A 58 -16.42 5.11 -10.47
CA GLY A 58 -16.66 5.04 -11.92
C GLY A 58 -15.38 4.85 -12.72
N GLU A 59 -14.32 5.60 -12.37
CA GLU A 59 -13.00 5.46 -12.97
C GLU A 59 -12.39 4.09 -12.66
N SER A 60 -12.46 3.62 -11.43
CA SER A 60 -11.89 2.34 -11.02
C SER A 60 -12.57 1.14 -11.69
N ILE A 61 -13.90 1.19 -11.89
CA ILE A 61 -14.62 0.17 -12.66
C ILE A 61 -14.21 0.22 -14.13
N PHE A 62 -14.07 1.41 -14.71
CA PHE A 62 -13.61 1.56 -16.07
C PHE A 62 -12.19 1.03 -16.27
N ASP A 63 -11.30 1.27 -15.31
CA ASP A 63 -9.95 0.77 -15.30
C ASP A 63 -9.91 -0.76 -15.21
N TYR A 64 -10.69 -1.33 -14.30
CA TYR A 64 -10.86 -2.79 -14.20
C TYR A 64 -11.38 -3.40 -15.51
N TRP A 65 -12.37 -2.76 -16.14
CA TRP A 65 -12.85 -3.22 -17.45
C TRP A 65 -11.76 -3.15 -18.53
N PHE A 66 -10.99 -2.05 -18.55
CA PHE A 66 -9.93 -1.92 -19.53
C PHE A 66 -8.89 -3.04 -19.38
N GLU A 67 -8.52 -3.39 -18.16
CA GLU A 67 -7.59 -4.47 -17.85
C GLU A 67 -8.15 -5.87 -18.18
N THR A 68 -9.44 -6.08 -17.97
CA THR A 68 -10.10 -7.39 -18.16
C THR A 68 -10.70 -7.59 -19.55
N LEU A 69 -11.05 -6.51 -20.26
CA LEU A 69 -11.60 -6.57 -21.61
C LEU A 69 -10.52 -6.97 -22.62
N GLN A 70 -10.42 -8.21 -22.99
CA GLN A 70 -9.45 -8.67 -24.00
C GLN A 70 -9.71 -8.01 -25.37
N PHE A 71 -8.86 -7.05 -25.75
CA PHE A 71 -8.98 -6.30 -27.01
C PHE A 71 -8.48 -7.07 -28.26
N ASN A 72 -7.86 -8.22 -28.08
CA ASN A 72 -7.30 -9.02 -29.17
C ASN A 72 -8.38 -9.39 -30.19
N ASN A 73 -8.13 -9.07 -31.46
CA ASN A 73 -8.92 -9.43 -32.63
C ASN A 73 -10.22 -8.65 -32.91
N ASP A 74 -10.58 -7.60 -32.19
CA ASP A 74 -11.74 -6.77 -32.53
C ASP A 74 -11.34 -5.31 -32.84
N LYS A 75 -11.10 -5.02 -34.12
CA LYS A 75 -10.72 -3.67 -34.59
C LYS A 75 -11.79 -2.59 -34.34
N SER A 76 -12.99 -2.95 -33.90
CA SER A 76 -14.08 -1.99 -33.64
C SER A 76 -14.00 -1.40 -32.21
N ILE A 77 -13.23 -2.01 -31.32
CA ILE A 77 -13.01 -1.55 -29.97
C ILE A 77 -11.57 -0.99 -29.88
N PRO A 78 -11.40 0.26 -29.46
CA PRO A 78 -10.06 0.83 -29.27
C PRO A 78 -9.23 0.02 -28.28
N ILE A 79 -7.98 -0.23 -28.61
CA ILE A 79 -7.00 -0.90 -27.71
C ILE A 79 -6.33 0.10 -26.74
N ASP A 80 -6.45 1.39 -27.03
CA ASP A 80 -5.96 2.46 -26.16
C ASP A 80 -7.08 2.96 -25.23
N LYS A 81 -6.77 3.08 -23.95
CA LYS A 81 -7.68 3.48 -22.88
C LYS A 81 -8.31 4.86 -23.13
N SER A 82 -7.50 5.83 -23.58
CA SER A 82 -7.99 7.19 -23.86
C SER A 82 -8.98 7.20 -25.02
N ASN A 83 -8.70 6.47 -26.08
CA ASN A 83 -9.60 6.33 -27.22
C ASN A 83 -10.89 5.57 -26.87
N LEU A 84 -10.79 4.55 -26.00
CA LEU A 84 -11.98 3.83 -25.51
C LEU A 84 -12.87 4.75 -24.67
N ARG A 85 -12.24 5.51 -23.73
CA ARG A 85 -12.91 6.51 -22.90
C ARG A 85 -13.63 7.55 -23.75
N GLU A 86 -12.94 8.16 -24.71
CA GLU A 86 -13.51 9.17 -25.60
C GLU A 86 -14.70 8.64 -26.38
N LYS A 87 -14.61 7.40 -26.87
CA LYS A 87 -15.67 6.77 -27.64
C LYS A 87 -16.90 6.46 -26.78
N ILE A 88 -16.73 5.92 -25.57
CA ILE A 88 -17.83 5.73 -24.62
C ILE A 88 -18.46 7.08 -24.27
N SER A 89 -17.66 8.08 -23.93
CA SER A 89 -18.11 9.41 -23.55
C SER A 89 -18.94 10.08 -24.66
N LYS A 90 -18.54 9.96 -25.92
CA LYS A 90 -19.31 10.48 -27.07
C LYS A 90 -20.70 9.84 -27.21
N GLU A 91 -20.83 8.59 -26.82
CA GLU A 91 -22.08 7.83 -26.93
C GLU A 91 -23.04 8.13 -25.76
N MET A 92 -22.58 8.71 -24.67
CA MET A 92 -23.35 8.93 -23.44
C MET A 92 -23.97 10.33 -23.31
N LYS A 93 -24.31 11.00 -24.42
CA LYS A 93 -24.84 12.38 -24.45
C LYS A 93 -26.37 12.50 -24.20
N SER A 94 -26.97 11.69 -23.35
CA SER A 94 -28.40 11.73 -23.08
C SER A 94 -28.76 12.44 -21.77
N GLU A 95 -29.97 13.03 -21.70
CA GLU A 95 -30.51 13.67 -20.50
C GLU A 95 -30.80 12.68 -19.36
N PRO A 96 -30.91 13.15 -18.10
CA PRO A 96 -31.22 12.30 -16.96
C PRO A 96 -32.61 11.65 -17.12
N THR A 97 -32.68 10.35 -16.80
CA THR A 97 -33.94 9.60 -16.72
C THR A 97 -34.23 9.21 -15.28
N ASP A 98 -35.49 8.83 -14.97
CA ASP A 98 -35.86 8.28 -13.65
C ASP A 98 -35.04 7.03 -13.28
N GLU A 99 -34.63 6.25 -14.28
CA GLU A 99 -33.77 5.10 -14.07
C GLU A 99 -32.37 5.51 -13.56
N ASN A 100 -31.80 6.57 -14.12
CA ASN A 100 -30.52 7.11 -13.67
C ASN A 100 -30.59 7.64 -12.22
N MET A 101 -31.75 8.20 -11.82
CA MET A 101 -31.95 8.64 -10.43
C MET A 101 -31.97 7.44 -9.47
N LYS A 102 -32.62 6.34 -9.81
CA LYS A 102 -32.62 5.09 -9.03
C LYS A 102 -31.21 4.51 -8.90
N VAL A 103 -30.41 4.56 -9.98
CA VAL A 103 -29.00 4.15 -9.97
C VAL A 103 -28.20 4.97 -8.98
N ARG A 104 -28.35 6.30 -8.96
CA ARG A 104 -27.66 7.19 -7.99
C ARG A 104 -28.00 6.86 -6.54
N ILE A 105 -29.27 6.57 -6.24
CA ILE A 105 -29.71 6.19 -4.89
C ILE A 105 -29.05 4.87 -4.49
N SER A 106 -29.04 3.88 -5.39
CA SER A 106 -28.41 2.58 -5.14
C SER A 106 -26.90 2.72 -4.91
N ILE A 107 -26.23 3.55 -5.72
CA ILE A 107 -24.80 3.83 -5.58
C ILE A 107 -24.50 4.55 -4.25
N LYS A 108 -25.32 5.55 -3.87
CA LYS A 108 -25.16 6.23 -2.59
C LYS A 108 -25.26 5.28 -1.40
N LYS A 109 -26.15 4.30 -1.47
CA LYS A 109 -26.27 3.24 -0.48
C LYS A 109 -25.03 2.34 -0.47
N LEU A 110 -24.56 1.94 -1.66
CA LEU A 110 -23.33 1.14 -1.82
C LEU A 110 -22.10 1.85 -1.24
N LEU A 111 -21.94 3.14 -1.55
CA LEU A 111 -20.82 3.96 -1.03
C LEU A 111 -20.85 4.09 0.51
N GLY A 112 -22.00 3.92 1.15
CA GLY A 112 -22.11 3.90 2.61
C GLY A 112 -21.60 2.60 3.26
N GLU A 113 -21.38 1.56 2.49
CA GLU A 113 -20.98 0.22 2.97
C GLU A 113 -19.46 -0.08 2.80
N LYS A 114 -18.61 0.96 2.73
CA LYS A 114 -17.16 0.77 2.62
C LYS A 114 -16.59 0.01 3.82
N ILE A 115 -15.67 -0.91 3.54
CA ILE A 115 -14.82 -1.55 4.55
C ILE A 115 -13.99 -0.48 5.25
N ARG A 116 -14.05 -0.47 6.58
CA ARG A 116 -13.35 0.50 7.44
C ARG A 116 -12.10 -0.10 8.02
N PHE A 117 -11.02 0.65 8.07
CA PHE A 117 -9.80 0.20 8.71
C PHE A 117 -9.24 1.25 9.67
N ILE A 118 -8.40 0.79 10.61
CA ILE A 118 -7.54 1.64 11.42
C ILE A 118 -6.08 1.38 11.08
N ASP A 119 -5.25 2.43 11.18
CA ASP A 119 -3.82 2.39 10.86
C ASP A 119 -2.99 2.69 12.12
N LEU A 120 -2.49 1.65 12.77
CA LEU A 120 -1.73 1.75 14.01
C LEU A 120 -0.23 1.69 13.72
N PHE A 121 0.55 2.54 14.43
CA PHE A 121 1.96 2.77 14.10
C PHE A 121 2.13 3.24 12.65
N ALA A 122 1.28 4.16 12.28
CA ALA A 122 0.96 4.51 10.90
C ALA A 122 2.15 5.04 10.10
N GLY A 123 3.20 5.54 10.77
CA GLY A 123 4.35 6.15 10.12
C GLY A 123 3.91 7.27 9.18
N ILE A 124 4.26 7.15 7.93
CA ILE A 124 3.86 8.07 6.87
C ILE A 124 2.71 7.52 6.00
N GLY A 125 1.97 6.53 6.50
CA GLY A 125 0.76 6.02 5.87
C GLY A 125 0.99 5.01 4.75
N GLY A 126 1.99 4.15 4.84
CA GLY A 126 2.18 3.08 3.84
C GLY A 126 1.01 2.09 3.80
N PHE A 127 0.47 1.71 4.96
CA PHE A 127 -0.77 0.94 5.04
C PHE A 127 -1.96 1.75 4.53
N HIS A 128 -2.09 3.01 4.97
CA HIS A 128 -3.18 3.88 4.52
C HIS A 128 -3.25 3.94 2.98
N GLN A 129 -2.13 4.23 2.33
CA GLN A 129 -2.08 4.35 0.87
C GLN A 129 -2.48 3.05 0.17
N ALA A 130 -2.00 1.91 0.66
CA ALA A 130 -2.33 0.60 0.12
C ALA A 130 -3.82 0.25 0.33
N MET A 131 -4.34 0.42 1.55
CA MET A 131 -5.74 0.13 1.89
C MET A 131 -6.72 1.06 1.17
N HIS A 132 -6.39 2.35 1.07
CA HIS A 132 -7.17 3.30 0.28
C HIS A 132 -7.22 2.89 -1.20
N SER A 133 -6.11 2.40 -1.77
CA SER A 133 -6.06 1.97 -3.17
C SER A 133 -6.96 0.77 -3.50
N VAL A 134 -7.35 -0.01 -2.51
CA VAL A 134 -8.32 -1.11 -2.63
C VAL A 134 -9.71 -0.71 -2.15
N GLY A 135 -9.93 0.59 -1.90
CA GLY A 135 -11.23 1.19 -1.60
C GLY A 135 -11.65 1.18 -0.14
N ALA A 136 -10.80 0.73 0.78
CA ALA A 136 -11.10 0.80 2.21
C ALA A 136 -10.96 2.23 2.75
N LYS A 137 -11.73 2.56 3.80
CA LYS A 137 -11.77 3.88 4.44
C LYS A 137 -11.05 3.86 5.78
N CYS A 138 -10.08 4.77 5.97
CA CYS A 138 -9.43 4.95 7.25
C CYS A 138 -10.34 5.70 8.22
N VAL A 139 -10.62 5.13 9.40
CA VAL A 139 -11.48 5.76 10.42
C VAL A 139 -10.73 6.16 11.68
N PHE A 140 -9.52 5.65 11.87
CA PHE A 140 -8.65 6.00 12.99
C PHE A 140 -7.19 5.70 12.63
N ALA A 141 -6.25 6.53 13.08
CA ALA A 141 -4.83 6.28 12.99
C ALA A 141 -4.09 6.69 14.26
N SER A 142 -2.92 6.07 14.50
CA SER A 142 -2.04 6.45 15.59
C SER A 142 -0.59 6.43 15.14
N GLU A 143 0.15 7.55 15.45
CA GLU A 143 1.57 7.68 15.14
C GLU A 143 2.27 8.57 16.16
N TRP A 144 3.32 8.06 16.77
CA TRP A 144 4.10 8.75 17.79
C TRP A 144 5.01 9.85 17.22
N ASP A 145 5.68 9.60 16.06
CA ASP A 145 6.66 10.54 15.51
C ASP A 145 5.97 11.80 14.96
N LYS A 146 6.33 12.96 15.49
CA LYS A 146 5.74 14.24 15.11
C LYS A 146 5.92 14.54 13.61
N ASN A 147 7.11 14.24 13.05
CA ASN A 147 7.38 14.52 11.64
C ASN A 147 6.63 13.55 10.73
N ALA A 148 6.46 12.30 11.17
CA ALA A 148 5.62 11.34 10.46
C ALA A 148 4.15 11.78 10.46
N ARG A 149 3.61 12.28 11.58
CA ARG A 149 2.24 12.85 11.63
C ARG A 149 2.07 14.05 10.67
N ILE A 150 3.07 14.94 10.58
CA ILE A 150 3.03 16.06 9.62
C ILE A 150 2.95 15.52 8.18
N SER A 151 3.77 14.55 7.83
CA SER A 151 3.75 13.92 6.52
C SER A 151 2.42 13.20 6.25
N TYR A 152 1.90 12.50 7.24
CA TYR A 152 0.62 11.78 7.15
C TYR A 152 -0.55 12.73 6.91
N GLU A 153 -0.69 13.79 7.72
CA GLU A 153 -1.76 14.77 7.54
C GLU A 153 -1.67 15.47 6.18
N ALA A 154 -0.46 15.88 5.75
CA ALA A 154 -0.26 16.56 4.48
C ALA A 154 -0.65 15.72 3.26
N ASN A 155 -0.60 14.40 3.37
CA ASN A 155 -0.89 13.49 2.26
C ASN A 155 -2.31 12.92 2.29
N TYR A 156 -2.96 12.83 3.46
CA TYR A 156 -4.26 12.13 3.57
C TYR A 156 -5.42 13.00 4.02
N LYS A 157 -5.19 14.26 4.43
CA LYS A 157 -6.25 15.14 4.94
C LYS A 157 -7.34 15.42 3.91
N ASP A 158 -6.97 15.57 2.65
CA ASP A 158 -7.93 15.89 1.59
C ASP A 158 -8.82 14.70 1.24
N ILE A 159 -8.32 13.47 1.42
CA ILE A 159 -9.06 12.23 1.12
C ILE A 159 -9.83 11.67 2.31
N GLU A 160 -9.31 11.87 3.53
CA GLU A 160 -9.95 11.42 4.78
C GLU A 160 -10.06 12.59 5.78
N PRO A 161 -10.82 13.67 5.46
CA PRO A 161 -10.88 14.87 6.29
C PRO A 161 -11.45 14.60 7.70
N THR A 162 -12.25 13.54 7.85
CA THR A 162 -12.81 13.14 9.14
C THR A 162 -11.72 12.70 10.12
N LEU A 163 -10.67 12.04 9.66
CA LEU A 163 -9.56 11.58 10.47
C LEU A 163 -8.86 12.73 11.21
N PHE A 164 -8.81 13.91 10.58
CA PHE A 164 -8.11 15.08 11.09
C PHE A 164 -9.03 16.11 11.76
N LYS A 165 -10.27 15.73 12.11
CA LYS A 165 -11.16 16.58 12.90
C LYS A 165 -10.58 16.78 14.29
N LYS A 166 -10.66 18.05 14.77
CA LYS A 166 -10.19 18.44 16.10
C LYS A 166 -11.36 18.76 17.01
N ASN A 167 -11.18 18.48 18.29
CA ASN A 167 -12.09 18.91 19.36
C ASN A 167 -11.91 20.42 19.65
N ARG A 168 -12.66 20.95 20.63
CA ARG A 168 -12.58 22.36 21.04
C ARG A 168 -11.23 22.75 21.65
N LYS A 169 -10.43 21.79 22.10
CA LYS A 169 -9.08 22.00 22.64
C LYS A 169 -7.99 21.93 21.56
N GLY A 170 -8.34 21.67 20.30
CA GLY A 170 -7.41 21.53 19.19
C GLY A 170 -6.77 20.15 19.07
N GLU A 171 -7.20 19.15 19.86
CA GLU A 171 -6.73 17.78 19.82
C GLU A 171 -7.48 17.00 18.73
N TYR A 172 -6.79 16.13 18.01
CA TYR A 172 -7.42 15.27 17.02
C TYR A 172 -8.36 14.24 17.65
N LEU A 173 -9.52 14.03 17.05
CA LEU A 173 -10.49 13.04 17.53
C LEU A 173 -10.16 11.60 17.09
N TYR A 174 -9.57 11.46 15.90
CA TYR A 174 -9.36 10.16 15.26
C TYR A 174 -7.92 9.94 14.77
N PHE A 175 -7.00 10.85 15.11
CA PHE A 175 -5.57 10.73 14.84
C PHE A 175 -4.78 10.86 16.16
N ASN A 176 -4.55 9.72 16.81
CA ASN A 176 -3.93 9.68 18.12
C ASN A 176 -2.40 9.81 18.02
N GLU A 177 -1.78 10.52 18.97
CA GLU A 177 -0.33 10.70 19.01
C GLU A 177 0.39 9.52 19.63
N ASP A 178 -0.04 9.05 20.80
CA ASP A 178 0.56 7.90 21.48
C ASP A 178 -0.49 6.80 21.68
N ILE A 179 -0.22 5.64 21.12
CA ILE A 179 -1.11 4.48 21.21
C ILE A 179 -1.35 4.03 22.65
N ASN A 180 -0.42 4.34 23.58
CA ASN A 180 -0.58 4.04 25.00
C ASN A 180 -1.70 4.87 25.64
N ASP A 181 -2.00 6.04 25.08
CA ASP A 181 -3.03 6.96 25.57
C ASP A 181 -4.36 6.80 24.80
N ALA A 182 -4.39 5.91 23.82
CA ALA A 182 -5.60 5.66 23.05
C ALA A 182 -6.66 4.99 23.91
N ASP A 183 -7.85 5.62 23.96
CA ASP A 183 -9.03 5.05 24.61
C ASP A 183 -9.79 4.21 23.57
N PRO A 184 -9.80 2.85 23.69
CA PRO A 184 -10.43 1.98 22.71
C PRO A 184 -11.91 2.25 22.52
N SER A 185 -12.61 2.73 23.56
CA SER A 185 -14.05 3.05 23.51
C SER A 185 -14.36 4.24 22.59
N LYS A 186 -13.37 5.11 22.35
CA LYS A 186 -13.49 6.29 21.45
C LYS A 186 -13.05 6.00 20.02
N ILE A 187 -12.42 4.85 19.78
CA ILE A 187 -12.06 4.44 18.42
C ILE A 187 -13.35 4.03 17.71
N PRO A 188 -13.67 4.58 16.52
CA PRO A 188 -14.82 4.13 15.72
C PRO A 188 -14.76 2.63 15.45
N ASP A 189 -15.90 2.01 15.16
CA ASP A 189 -15.92 0.61 14.73
C ASP A 189 -15.24 0.47 13.36
N PHE A 190 -14.52 -0.63 13.19
CA PHE A 190 -13.74 -0.92 12.00
C PHE A 190 -13.74 -2.41 11.68
N ASP A 191 -13.50 -2.72 10.42
CA ASP A 191 -13.46 -4.10 9.91
C ASP A 191 -12.04 -4.68 9.93
N ILE A 192 -11.02 -3.83 9.67
CA ILE A 192 -9.62 -4.24 9.54
C ILE A 192 -8.74 -3.42 10.47
N CYS A 193 -7.94 -4.09 11.29
CA CYS A 193 -6.85 -3.46 12.05
C CYS A 193 -5.53 -3.63 11.29
N CYS A 194 -4.98 -2.53 10.78
CA CYS A 194 -3.65 -2.50 10.17
C CYS A 194 -2.61 -2.01 11.18
N GLY A 195 -1.39 -2.58 11.12
CA GLY A 195 -0.30 -2.08 11.96
C GLY A 195 1.06 -2.70 11.66
N GLY A 196 2.06 -1.83 11.46
CA GLY A 196 3.47 -2.18 11.42
C GLY A 196 4.13 -1.92 12.79
N PHE A 197 3.89 -2.78 13.78
CA PHE A 197 4.37 -2.56 15.13
C PHE A 197 5.87 -2.83 15.29
N PRO A 198 6.61 -2.07 16.13
CA PRO A 198 8.04 -2.29 16.33
C PRO A 198 8.34 -3.60 17.06
N CYS A 199 9.42 -4.27 16.64
CA CYS A 199 9.91 -5.48 17.30
C CYS A 199 10.58 -5.12 18.62
N GLN A 200 9.86 -5.28 19.72
CA GLN A 200 10.38 -5.10 21.09
C GLN A 200 10.43 -6.47 21.80
N PRO A 201 11.48 -6.72 22.63
CA PRO A 201 11.54 -7.95 23.42
C PRO A 201 10.43 -7.97 24.45
N PHE A 202 9.73 -9.11 24.57
CA PHE A 202 8.80 -9.34 25.66
C PHE A 202 9.59 -9.58 26.96
N SER A 203 9.23 -8.92 28.07
CA SER A 203 9.82 -9.26 29.34
C SER A 203 9.36 -10.64 29.80
N VAL A 204 10.30 -11.46 30.28
CA VAL A 204 10.02 -12.83 30.74
C VAL A 204 9.02 -12.87 31.92
N ALA A 205 8.91 -11.77 32.65
CA ALA A 205 7.96 -11.61 33.76
C ALA A 205 6.50 -11.50 33.28
N GLY A 206 6.24 -10.85 32.13
CA GLY A 206 4.90 -10.70 31.56
C GLY A 206 4.32 -12.00 31.02
N LEU A 207 5.19 -12.91 30.52
CA LEU A 207 4.76 -14.21 29.96
C LEU A 207 4.11 -15.18 30.97
N LYS A 208 4.35 -14.97 32.28
CA LYS A 208 3.83 -15.86 33.33
C LYS A 208 2.51 -15.44 33.96
N ARG A 209 2.04 -14.21 33.69
CA ARG A 209 0.90 -13.61 34.38
C ARG A 209 -0.35 -13.36 33.50
N GLY A 210 -0.32 -13.77 32.22
CA GLY A 210 -1.44 -13.58 31.31
C GLY A 210 -1.56 -12.15 30.76
N PHE A 211 -2.70 -11.88 30.13
CA PHE A 211 -3.01 -10.68 29.36
C PHE A 211 -2.87 -9.36 30.15
N GLU A 212 -3.10 -9.38 31.48
CA GLU A 212 -3.16 -8.18 32.31
C GLU A 212 -1.79 -7.58 32.69
N ASP A 213 -0.72 -8.36 32.67
CA ASP A 213 0.60 -7.93 33.16
C ASP A 213 1.62 -7.66 32.01
N THR A 214 1.18 -7.78 30.77
CA THR A 214 2.00 -7.55 29.58
C THR A 214 1.95 -6.10 29.07
N ARG A 215 1.42 -5.18 29.87
CA ARG A 215 1.37 -3.73 29.63
C ARG A 215 2.76 -3.15 29.45
N GLY A 216 3.34 -3.24 28.27
CA GLY A 216 4.70 -2.70 28.03
C GLY A 216 5.25 -2.96 26.63
N THR A 217 4.57 -3.76 25.82
CA THR A 217 4.97 -3.90 24.43
C THR A 217 3.86 -3.45 23.51
N LEU A 218 4.22 -2.73 22.48
CA LEU A 218 3.27 -2.06 21.58
C LEU A 218 2.31 -3.00 20.85
N PHE A 219 2.64 -4.30 20.71
CA PHE A 219 1.71 -5.31 20.23
C PHE A 219 0.49 -5.47 21.13
N PHE A 220 0.66 -5.37 22.46
CA PHE A 220 -0.48 -5.54 23.37
C PHE A 220 -1.44 -4.36 23.36
N ASN A 221 -1.03 -3.18 22.88
CA ASN A 221 -1.98 -2.11 22.59
C ASN A 221 -2.94 -2.49 21.45
N ILE A 222 -2.43 -3.15 20.39
CA ILE A 222 -3.29 -3.72 19.36
C ILE A 222 -4.26 -4.73 19.98
N ALA A 223 -3.75 -5.67 20.77
CA ALA A 223 -4.54 -6.72 21.40
C ALA A 223 -5.62 -6.15 22.34
N ASN A 224 -5.31 -5.10 23.10
CA ASN A 224 -6.27 -4.42 23.98
C ASN A 224 -7.40 -3.73 23.18
N ILE A 225 -7.05 -2.98 22.13
CA ILE A 225 -8.06 -2.33 21.26
C ILE A 225 -8.99 -3.39 20.68
N VAL A 226 -8.43 -4.48 20.18
CA VAL A 226 -9.19 -5.58 19.58
C VAL A 226 -10.11 -6.25 20.64
N LYS A 227 -9.58 -6.53 21.84
CA LYS A 227 -10.32 -7.12 22.94
C LYS A 227 -11.52 -6.26 23.34
N GLU A 228 -11.32 -4.97 23.55
CA GLU A 228 -12.40 -4.02 23.88
C GLU A 228 -13.49 -3.98 22.80
N LYS A 229 -13.11 -4.04 21.53
CA LYS A 229 -14.07 -4.10 20.42
C LYS A 229 -14.86 -5.41 20.39
N ILE A 230 -14.23 -6.53 20.72
CA ILE A 230 -14.91 -7.83 20.85
C ILE A 230 -15.91 -7.78 22.02
N GLU A 231 -15.50 -7.28 23.17
CA GLU A 231 -16.34 -7.16 24.36
C GLU A 231 -17.51 -6.19 24.15
N ALA A 232 -17.34 -5.17 23.32
CA ALA A 232 -18.40 -4.25 22.91
C ALA A 232 -19.36 -4.84 21.84
N GLY A 233 -19.13 -6.06 21.35
CA GLY A 233 -19.95 -6.71 20.33
C GLY A 233 -19.64 -6.30 18.89
N HIS A 234 -18.52 -5.61 18.66
CA HIS A 234 -18.06 -5.11 17.35
C HIS A 234 -16.67 -5.65 16.99
N PRO A 235 -16.47 -6.98 16.92
CA PRO A 235 -15.16 -7.57 16.67
C PRO A 235 -14.63 -7.17 15.29
N PRO A 236 -13.38 -6.69 15.20
CA PRO A 236 -12.73 -6.51 13.91
C PRO A 236 -12.67 -7.82 13.14
N ARG A 237 -13.03 -7.79 11.87
CA ARG A 237 -13.07 -8.99 11.03
C ARG A 237 -11.68 -9.52 10.70
N VAL A 238 -10.70 -8.61 10.54
CA VAL A 238 -9.32 -8.95 10.14
C VAL A 238 -8.31 -8.13 10.92
N LEU A 239 -7.18 -8.76 11.28
CA LEU A 239 -5.98 -8.07 11.72
C LEU A 239 -4.90 -8.28 10.65
N PHE A 240 -4.35 -7.20 10.10
CA PHE A 240 -3.32 -7.20 9.08
C PHE A 240 -2.05 -6.54 9.62
N LEU A 241 -1.09 -7.36 10.04
CA LEU A 241 0.07 -6.94 10.81
C LEU A 241 1.36 -7.15 10.03
N GLU A 242 2.31 -6.22 10.16
CA GLU A 242 3.64 -6.30 9.56
C GLU A 242 4.72 -6.20 10.63
N ASN A 243 5.84 -6.89 10.39
CA ASN A 243 7.05 -6.74 11.21
C ASN A 243 8.31 -7.12 10.41
N VAL A 244 9.47 -6.85 10.98
CA VAL A 244 10.74 -7.29 10.38
C VAL A 244 10.84 -8.82 10.35
N ARG A 245 11.51 -9.39 9.32
CA ARG A 245 11.78 -10.85 9.21
C ARG A 245 12.36 -11.42 10.50
N GLY A 246 13.21 -10.64 11.20
CA GLY A 246 13.87 -11.06 12.42
C GLY A 246 12.92 -11.48 13.56
N LEU A 247 11.65 -11.02 13.54
CA LEU A 247 10.64 -11.43 14.52
C LEU A 247 10.45 -12.95 14.55
N LYS A 248 10.58 -13.61 13.39
CA LYS A 248 10.43 -15.08 13.28
C LYS A 248 11.45 -15.86 14.12
N THR A 249 12.65 -15.31 14.29
CA THR A 249 13.75 -15.94 15.05
C THR A 249 14.05 -15.24 16.38
N HIS A 250 13.40 -14.12 16.65
CA HIS A 250 13.60 -13.35 17.86
C HIS A 250 13.30 -14.19 19.11
N ASP A 251 14.20 -14.14 20.09
CA ASP A 251 14.16 -14.99 21.31
C ASP A 251 13.87 -16.48 21.00
N LYS A 252 14.63 -17.04 20.05
CA LYS A 252 14.45 -18.44 19.58
C LYS A 252 13.01 -18.75 19.11
N GLY A 253 12.32 -17.75 18.54
CA GLY A 253 10.96 -17.84 18.03
C GLY A 253 9.87 -17.68 19.09
N LYS A 254 10.20 -17.44 20.36
CA LYS A 254 9.21 -17.28 21.43
C LYS A 254 8.34 -16.06 21.24
N THR A 255 8.91 -14.93 20.80
CA THR A 255 8.18 -13.68 20.56
C THR A 255 7.03 -13.90 19.59
N LEU A 256 7.29 -14.50 18.43
CA LEU A 256 6.24 -14.80 17.45
C LEU A 256 5.18 -15.77 18.02
N LYS A 257 5.61 -16.80 18.76
CA LYS A 257 4.67 -17.75 19.39
C LYS A 257 3.69 -17.06 20.35
N VAL A 258 4.17 -16.08 21.13
CA VAL A 258 3.29 -15.30 22.04
C VAL A 258 2.28 -14.49 21.24
N ILE A 259 2.71 -13.76 20.21
CA ILE A 259 1.81 -13.00 19.33
C ILE A 259 0.71 -13.93 18.77
N LEU A 260 1.10 -15.05 18.19
CA LEU A 260 0.16 -15.99 17.58
C LEU A 260 -0.78 -16.65 18.60
N ALA A 261 -0.30 -16.93 19.82
CA ALA A 261 -1.14 -17.44 20.90
C ALA A 261 -2.18 -16.40 21.35
N THR A 262 -1.77 -15.14 21.53
CA THR A 262 -2.67 -14.03 21.85
C THR A 262 -3.76 -13.84 20.79
N LEU A 263 -3.42 -13.94 19.51
CA LEU A 263 -4.41 -13.86 18.43
C LEU A 263 -5.45 -14.99 18.53
N LYS A 264 -5.01 -16.22 18.85
CA LYS A 264 -5.90 -17.35 19.07
C LYS A 264 -6.82 -17.17 20.27
N GLU A 265 -6.30 -16.66 21.39
CA GLU A 265 -7.06 -16.34 22.59
C GLU A 265 -8.14 -15.30 22.32
N LEU A 266 -7.84 -14.30 21.46
CA LEU A 266 -8.80 -13.29 21.02
C LEU A 266 -9.83 -13.82 20.00
N GLY A 267 -9.81 -15.10 19.63
CA GLY A 267 -10.78 -15.69 18.71
C GLY A 267 -10.40 -15.63 17.24
N TYR A 268 -9.12 -15.35 16.90
CA TYR A 268 -8.66 -15.28 15.52
C TYR A 268 -7.94 -16.55 15.09
N ASP A 269 -8.22 -17.01 13.86
CA ASP A 269 -7.34 -17.88 13.11
C ASP A 269 -6.42 -17.05 12.23
N TYR A 270 -5.18 -17.51 12.00
CA TYR A 270 -4.16 -16.72 11.33
C TYR A 270 -3.36 -17.51 10.32
N SER A 271 -2.84 -16.80 9.34
CA SER A 271 -1.75 -17.19 8.47
C SER A 271 -0.62 -16.18 8.56
N TYR A 272 0.64 -16.60 8.36
CA TYR A 272 1.76 -15.67 8.29
C TYR A 272 2.81 -16.13 7.30
N GLU A 273 3.45 -15.17 6.62
CA GLU A 273 4.50 -15.45 5.64
C GLU A 273 5.56 -14.34 5.62
N VAL A 274 6.77 -14.68 5.20
CA VAL A 274 7.85 -13.71 4.94
C VAL A 274 7.89 -13.43 3.45
N LEU A 275 7.56 -12.20 3.07
CA LEU A 275 7.53 -11.75 1.69
C LEU A 275 8.66 -10.76 1.40
N ASN A 276 9.12 -10.73 0.14
CA ASN A 276 10.19 -9.85 -0.29
C ASN A 276 9.68 -8.85 -1.33
N ALA A 277 9.84 -7.57 -1.06
CA ALA A 277 9.32 -6.47 -1.87
C ALA A 277 9.80 -6.49 -3.33
N LYS A 278 11.00 -7.03 -3.60
CA LYS A 278 11.56 -7.14 -4.96
C LYS A 278 10.68 -7.91 -5.94
N PHE A 279 9.78 -8.76 -5.44
CA PHE A 279 8.86 -9.52 -6.26
C PHE A 279 7.51 -8.84 -6.49
N PHE A 280 7.31 -7.63 -5.93
CA PHE A 280 6.02 -6.93 -5.94
C PHE A 280 6.03 -5.59 -6.69
N GLY A 281 7.07 -5.31 -7.46
CA GLY A 281 7.11 -4.10 -8.29
C GLY A 281 7.91 -2.94 -7.69
N VAL A 282 8.76 -3.19 -6.69
CA VAL A 282 9.78 -2.24 -6.24
C VAL A 282 11.17 -2.89 -6.28
N PRO A 283 12.20 -2.23 -6.80
CA PRO A 283 13.52 -2.84 -6.95
C PRO A 283 14.30 -2.82 -5.63
N GLN A 284 13.73 -3.43 -4.58
CA GLN A 284 14.31 -3.45 -3.24
C GLN A 284 14.24 -4.85 -2.63
N ASN A 285 15.40 -5.38 -2.23
CA ASN A 285 15.48 -6.62 -1.46
C ASN A 285 15.10 -6.32 0.01
N ARG A 286 13.78 -6.30 0.30
CA ARG A 286 13.21 -6.00 1.62
C ARG A 286 12.28 -7.11 2.05
N GLU A 287 12.74 -7.93 2.99
CA GLU A 287 11.96 -9.01 3.57
C GLU A 287 11.24 -8.56 4.84
N ARG A 288 9.92 -8.86 4.89
CA ARG A 288 9.06 -8.57 6.03
C ARG A 288 8.16 -9.74 6.35
N LEU A 289 7.88 -9.92 7.63
CA LEU A 289 6.89 -10.86 8.12
C LEU A 289 5.52 -10.19 8.09
N PHE A 290 4.57 -10.85 7.45
CA PHE A 290 3.16 -10.44 7.45
C PHE A 290 2.33 -11.47 8.19
N ILE A 291 1.37 -11.02 9.00
CA ILE A 291 0.40 -11.83 9.71
C ILE A 291 -0.98 -11.34 9.30
N VAL A 292 -1.82 -12.22 8.80
CA VAL A 292 -3.24 -11.95 8.55
C VAL A 292 -4.05 -12.87 9.44
N ALA A 293 -4.87 -12.29 10.31
CA ALA A 293 -5.68 -13.03 11.26
C ALA A 293 -7.16 -12.70 11.07
N TRP A 294 -8.02 -13.72 11.10
CA TRP A 294 -9.44 -13.67 10.77
C TRP A 294 -10.28 -14.01 12.00
N PHE A 295 -11.26 -13.19 12.34
CA PHE A 295 -12.16 -13.47 13.44
C PHE A 295 -13.10 -14.63 13.08
N ARG A 296 -13.03 -15.74 13.82
CA ARG A 296 -13.68 -17.01 13.46
C ARG A 296 -15.18 -16.92 13.31
N GLU A 297 -15.84 -16.10 14.14
CA GLU A 297 -17.30 -16.00 14.16
C GLU A 297 -17.85 -15.10 13.05
N SER A 298 -17.03 -14.22 12.47
CA SER A 298 -17.51 -13.24 11.48
C SER A 298 -17.04 -13.50 10.05
N VAL A 299 -16.02 -14.34 9.86
CA VAL A 299 -15.48 -14.61 8.53
C VAL A 299 -15.25 -16.09 8.32
N ASN A 300 -15.99 -16.66 7.38
CA ASN A 300 -15.77 -18.03 6.94
C ASN A 300 -14.71 -18.03 5.82
N VAL A 301 -13.43 -17.93 6.20
CA VAL A 301 -12.32 -17.98 5.26
C VAL A 301 -12.16 -19.39 4.74
N LYS A 302 -12.53 -19.62 3.50
CA LYS A 302 -12.37 -20.92 2.85
C LYS A 302 -10.95 -21.19 2.41
N GLU A 303 -10.28 -20.18 1.81
CA GLU A 303 -8.90 -20.30 1.31
C GLU A 303 -8.25 -18.90 1.23
N PHE A 304 -7.50 -18.50 2.23
CA PHE A 304 -6.62 -17.35 2.13
C PHE A 304 -5.21 -17.80 1.78
N ASN A 305 -4.70 -17.36 0.63
CA ASN A 305 -3.34 -17.61 0.18
C ASN A 305 -2.55 -16.31 0.13
N PHE A 306 -1.36 -16.30 0.73
CA PHE A 306 -0.45 -15.17 0.54
C PHE A 306 -0.01 -15.07 -0.92
N PRO A 307 -0.03 -13.85 -1.51
CA PRO A 307 0.67 -13.59 -2.75
C PRO A 307 2.19 -13.64 -2.49
N TYR A 308 2.96 -14.27 -3.38
CA TYR A 308 4.44 -14.29 -3.27
C TYR A 308 5.11 -13.26 -4.18
N GLY A 309 4.39 -12.71 -5.14
CA GLY A 309 4.89 -11.71 -6.07
C GLY A 309 3.89 -11.42 -7.18
N ILE A 310 4.37 -10.68 -8.18
CA ILE A 310 3.68 -10.42 -9.44
C ILE A 310 4.57 -10.82 -10.61
N ASP A 311 3.96 -11.30 -11.69
CA ASP A 311 4.66 -11.56 -12.94
C ASP A 311 4.87 -10.23 -13.73
N PRO A 312 5.61 -10.25 -14.87
CA PRO A 312 5.80 -9.05 -15.70
C PRO A 312 4.50 -8.45 -16.24
N ASP A 313 3.43 -9.25 -16.35
CA ASP A 313 2.10 -8.81 -16.81
C ASP A 313 1.25 -8.26 -15.66
N GLY A 314 1.77 -8.29 -14.41
CA GLY A 314 1.10 -7.78 -13.22
C GLY A 314 0.18 -8.77 -12.51
N ASN A 315 0.11 -10.04 -12.96
CA ASN A 315 -0.70 -11.05 -12.31
C ASN A 315 -0.07 -11.53 -11.01
N THR A 316 -0.91 -11.90 -10.04
CA THR A 316 -0.45 -12.42 -8.75
C THR A 316 0.15 -13.82 -8.87
N ILE A 317 1.32 -14.03 -8.27
CA ILE A 317 1.97 -15.33 -8.16
C ILE A 317 1.69 -15.89 -6.77
N TYR A 318 0.98 -17.03 -6.70
CA TYR A 318 0.64 -17.73 -5.45
C TYR A 318 1.58 -18.90 -5.14
N GLU A 319 2.46 -19.27 -6.06
CA GLU A 319 3.38 -20.38 -5.90
C GLU A 319 4.82 -19.85 -5.77
N LYS A 320 5.43 -20.08 -4.61
CA LYS A 320 6.78 -19.58 -4.29
C LYS A 320 7.84 -20.11 -5.24
N GLU A 321 7.64 -21.31 -5.75
CA GLU A 321 8.54 -22.02 -6.67
C GLU A 321 8.56 -21.36 -8.07
N LYS A 322 7.56 -20.57 -8.39
CA LYS A 322 7.49 -19.79 -9.63
C LYS A 322 8.32 -18.50 -9.57
N LEU A 323 8.76 -18.08 -8.38
CA LEU A 323 9.66 -16.94 -8.23
C LEU A 323 11.06 -17.33 -8.72
N LYS A 324 11.48 -16.80 -9.85
CA LYS A 324 12.82 -16.98 -10.39
C LYS A 324 13.61 -15.69 -10.32
N ASP A 325 14.86 -15.76 -9.91
CA ASP A 325 15.79 -14.64 -10.07
C ASP A 325 15.92 -14.32 -11.56
N GLY A 326 15.65 -13.07 -11.93
CA GLY A 326 15.66 -12.56 -13.32
C GLY A 326 14.29 -12.25 -13.94
N THR A 327 13.18 -12.65 -13.33
CA THR A 327 11.81 -12.27 -13.75
C THR A 327 11.21 -11.22 -12.81
N PHE A 328 12.01 -10.19 -12.51
CA PHE A 328 11.53 -9.12 -11.65
C PHE A 328 10.74 -8.10 -12.48
N PRO A 329 9.63 -7.61 -11.94
CA PRO A 329 8.79 -6.64 -12.64
C PRO A 329 9.43 -5.26 -12.76
N THR A 330 10.52 -4.96 -12.03
CA THR A 330 11.18 -3.64 -11.98
C THR A 330 12.71 -3.75 -11.97
N LYS A 331 13.37 -2.66 -12.36
CA LYS A 331 14.82 -2.44 -12.27
C LYS A 331 15.11 -1.23 -11.41
N VAL A 332 16.35 -1.10 -10.95
CA VAL A 332 16.79 0.04 -10.14
C VAL A 332 16.68 1.37 -10.92
N SER A 333 16.84 1.33 -12.24
CA SER A 333 16.63 2.51 -13.09
C SER A 333 15.21 3.09 -13.03
N ASP A 334 14.21 2.30 -12.71
CA ASP A 334 12.79 2.73 -12.73
C ASP A 334 12.45 3.75 -11.65
N ILE A 335 13.27 3.84 -10.60
CA ILE A 335 13.11 4.84 -9.55
C ILE A 335 13.93 6.12 -9.78
N PHE A 336 14.86 6.14 -10.75
CA PHE A 336 15.81 7.22 -10.92
C PHE A 336 15.18 8.51 -11.46
N GLU A 337 15.59 9.62 -10.88
CA GLU A 337 15.44 10.94 -11.50
C GLU A 337 16.44 11.10 -12.64
N PRO A 338 16.13 11.89 -13.70
CA PRO A 338 17.07 12.20 -14.75
C PRO A 338 18.36 12.81 -14.16
N PHE A 339 19.51 12.34 -14.61
CA PHE A 339 20.81 12.72 -14.04
C PHE A 339 21.03 14.24 -13.97
N ASN A 340 20.60 14.98 -14.99
CA ASN A 340 20.73 16.43 -15.10
C ASN A 340 19.82 17.22 -14.13
N THR A 341 18.86 16.56 -13.47
CA THR A 341 17.99 17.18 -12.47
C THR A 341 18.46 16.93 -11.04
N ILE A 342 19.43 16.02 -10.86
CA ILE A 342 19.93 15.64 -9.54
C ILE A 342 20.97 16.66 -9.05
N ASP A 343 20.74 17.21 -7.86
CA ASP A 343 21.67 18.11 -7.19
C ASP A 343 23.03 17.40 -6.97
N PRO A 344 24.16 18.00 -7.41
CA PRO A 344 25.50 17.42 -7.24
C PRO A 344 25.86 17.05 -5.80
N SER A 345 25.22 17.66 -4.80
CA SER A 345 25.43 17.35 -3.37
C SER A 345 25.05 15.90 -2.99
N TYR A 346 24.33 15.18 -3.85
CA TYR A 346 24.08 13.74 -3.64
C TYR A 346 25.28 12.87 -4.00
N THR A 347 26.23 13.35 -4.82
CA THR A 347 27.51 12.69 -5.06
C THR A 347 28.37 12.78 -3.80
N ILE A 348 28.85 11.63 -3.30
CA ILE A 348 29.65 11.59 -2.08
C ILE A 348 31.05 12.14 -2.32
N SER A 349 31.62 12.81 -1.32
CA SER A 349 32.97 13.37 -1.40
C SER A 349 34.03 12.27 -1.48
N ASP A 350 35.25 12.61 -2.02
CA ASP A 350 36.39 11.69 -2.07
C ASP A 350 36.71 11.10 -0.69
N LYS A 351 36.70 11.94 0.34
CA LYS A 351 36.94 11.52 1.73
C LYS A 351 35.91 10.47 2.19
N MET A 352 34.63 10.66 1.85
CA MET A 352 33.57 9.71 2.23
C MET A 352 33.71 8.41 1.42
N TRP A 353 33.99 8.51 0.13
CA TRP A 353 34.19 7.37 -0.75
C TRP A 353 35.38 6.52 -0.32
N GLU A 354 36.53 7.15 -0.01
CA GLU A 354 37.69 6.46 0.53
C GLU A 354 37.39 5.79 1.87
N GLY A 355 36.67 6.47 2.75
CA GLY A 355 36.20 5.92 4.01
C GLY A 355 35.34 4.65 3.86
N HIS A 356 34.47 4.62 2.84
CA HIS A 356 33.66 3.44 2.51
C HIS A 356 34.53 2.27 2.02
N LYS A 357 35.48 2.53 1.12
CA LYS A 357 36.44 1.54 0.61
C LYS A 357 37.25 0.93 1.73
N ASN A 358 37.84 1.77 2.57
CA ASN A 358 38.67 1.35 3.70
C ASN A 358 37.86 0.55 4.75
N ARG A 359 36.61 0.94 5.02
CA ARG A 359 35.70 0.19 5.89
C ARG A 359 35.38 -1.19 5.31
N LYS A 360 35.10 -1.29 4.02
CA LYS A 360 34.80 -2.56 3.35
C LYS A 360 36.00 -3.51 3.43
N GLU A 361 37.20 -3.01 3.16
CA GLU A 361 38.42 -3.82 3.22
C GLU A 361 38.73 -4.29 4.65
N ARG A 362 38.67 -3.40 5.65
CA ARG A 362 38.83 -3.76 7.06
C ARG A 362 37.81 -4.79 7.53
N ASN A 363 36.56 -4.66 7.09
CA ASN A 363 35.52 -5.61 7.44
C ASN A 363 35.77 -6.99 6.79
N ARG A 364 36.24 -7.01 5.53
CA ARG A 364 36.65 -8.23 4.83
C ARG A 364 37.77 -8.97 5.59
N GLN A 365 38.80 -8.23 6.02
CA GLN A 365 39.90 -8.78 6.79
C GLN A 365 39.47 -9.36 8.13
N ASN A 366 38.43 -8.77 8.76
CA ASN A 366 37.87 -9.22 10.04
C ASN A 366 36.74 -10.26 9.88
N GLY A 367 36.53 -10.85 8.71
CA GLY A 367 35.46 -11.82 8.45
C GLY A 367 34.05 -11.25 8.55
N LYS A 368 33.89 -9.90 8.51
CA LYS A 368 32.60 -9.22 8.53
C LYS A 368 32.22 -8.80 7.12
N GLY A 369 31.07 -9.29 6.62
CA GLY A 369 30.59 -9.03 5.26
C GLY A 369 30.03 -7.65 4.99
N PHE A 370 30.20 -6.67 5.88
CA PHE A 370 29.57 -5.36 5.77
C PHE A 370 30.56 -4.28 5.29
N GLY A 371 30.13 -3.43 4.37
CA GLY A 371 30.92 -2.30 3.85
C GLY A 371 30.02 -1.26 3.20
N TYR A 372 29.89 -1.32 1.90
CA TYR A 372 28.93 -0.58 1.09
C TYR A 372 28.41 -1.46 -0.02
N SER A 373 27.24 -1.09 -0.56
CA SER A 373 26.68 -1.69 -1.76
C SER A 373 26.56 -0.67 -2.88
N LEU A 374 27.01 -1.05 -4.09
CA LEU A 374 27.01 -0.21 -5.28
C LEU A 374 26.05 -0.80 -6.30
N PHE A 375 25.18 0.05 -6.85
CA PHE A 375 24.16 -0.31 -7.83
C PHE A 375 24.23 0.64 -9.03
N ASN A 376 23.78 0.18 -10.17
CA ASN A 376 23.69 0.95 -11.41
C ASN A 376 22.30 0.80 -12.05
N LYS A 377 22.11 1.41 -13.21
CA LYS A 377 20.86 1.36 -13.96
C LYS A 377 20.41 -0.07 -14.37
N ASP A 378 21.37 -1.00 -14.50
CA ASP A 378 21.14 -2.37 -14.94
C ASP A 378 20.92 -3.31 -13.76
N SER A 379 21.12 -2.82 -12.53
CA SER A 379 20.86 -3.59 -11.31
C SER A 379 19.38 -3.91 -11.18
N ILE A 380 19.06 -5.17 -10.86
CA ILE A 380 17.68 -5.65 -10.77
C ILE A 380 17.01 -5.13 -9.50
N TYR A 381 17.74 -5.13 -8.38
CA TYR A 381 17.25 -4.60 -7.09
C TYR A 381 18.40 -4.08 -6.23
N THR A 382 18.05 -3.25 -5.25
CA THR A 382 18.97 -2.72 -4.24
C THR A 382 18.92 -3.51 -2.94
N SER A 383 19.80 -3.18 -2.01
CA SER A 383 19.66 -3.55 -0.59
C SER A 383 18.44 -2.86 0.05
N THR A 384 18.06 -3.28 1.24
CA THR A 384 17.01 -2.61 2.04
C THR A 384 17.48 -1.21 2.46
N ILE A 385 16.67 -0.18 2.16
CA ILE A 385 16.90 1.15 2.73
C ILE A 385 16.59 1.14 4.22
N SER A 386 17.49 1.73 5.04
CA SER A 386 17.31 1.84 6.47
C SER A 386 16.89 3.25 6.91
N ALA A 387 16.32 3.36 8.12
CA ALA A 387 16.04 4.67 8.73
C ALA A 387 17.28 5.54 8.95
N ARG A 388 18.47 4.95 8.85
CA ARG A 388 19.77 5.64 9.00
C ARG A 388 20.40 6.06 7.67
N TYR A 389 19.75 5.81 6.55
CA TYR A 389 20.28 6.09 5.21
C TYR A 389 20.78 7.54 5.03
N TRP A 390 20.16 8.48 5.72
CA TRP A 390 20.56 9.88 5.71
C TRP A 390 22.02 10.13 6.14
N LYS A 391 22.64 9.24 6.93
CA LYS A 391 24.00 9.41 7.45
C LYS A 391 25.04 9.34 6.34
N ASP A 392 25.25 8.15 5.81
CA ASP A 392 26.31 7.91 4.82
C ASP A 392 25.85 7.16 3.55
N GLY A 393 24.61 6.68 3.55
CA GLY A 393 23.99 6.02 2.40
C GLY A 393 24.64 4.70 1.98
N SER A 394 25.49 4.11 2.81
CA SER A 394 26.37 3.02 2.42
C SER A 394 25.65 1.74 2.00
N GLU A 395 24.40 1.54 2.42
CA GLU A 395 23.61 0.41 2.00
C GLU A 395 23.13 0.49 0.55
N ILE A 396 23.01 1.71 -0.02
CA ILE A 396 22.60 1.91 -1.42
C ILE A 396 23.35 3.12 -1.99
N LEU A 397 24.41 2.87 -2.70
CA LEU A 397 25.11 3.87 -3.49
C LEU A 397 24.88 3.61 -4.98
N ILE A 398 24.68 4.66 -5.76
CA ILE A 398 24.47 4.59 -7.20
C ILE A 398 25.79 4.92 -7.90
N ASP A 399 26.24 4.01 -8.74
CA ASP A 399 27.47 4.14 -9.52
C ASP A 399 27.34 5.27 -10.56
N GLN A 400 28.37 6.09 -10.63
CA GLN A 400 28.55 7.18 -11.61
C GLN A 400 29.92 7.11 -12.29
N SER A 401 30.57 5.95 -12.25
CA SER A 401 31.93 5.79 -12.83
C SER A 401 31.97 6.03 -14.33
N ASP A 402 30.85 5.79 -15.04
CA ASP A 402 30.68 6.15 -16.46
C ASP A 402 30.82 7.66 -16.74
N LYS A 403 30.64 8.49 -15.71
CA LYS A 403 30.78 9.96 -15.75
C LYS A 403 32.06 10.47 -15.08
N GLY A 404 32.90 9.56 -14.62
CA GLY A 404 34.12 9.93 -13.87
C GLY A 404 33.84 10.54 -12.49
N LEU A 405 32.66 10.27 -11.91
CA LEU A 405 32.23 10.80 -10.60
C LEU A 405 32.22 9.70 -9.53
N ASN A 406 32.38 10.13 -8.28
CA ASN A 406 32.12 9.26 -7.13
C ASN A 406 30.66 8.79 -7.12
N PRO A 407 30.36 7.67 -6.48
CA PRO A 407 28.98 7.24 -6.32
C PRO A 407 28.12 8.30 -5.64
N ARG A 408 26.81 8.25 -5.90
CA ARG A 408 25.84 9.14 -5.24
C ARG A 408 24.89 8.38 -4.31
N LYS A 409 24.31 9.09 -3.37
CA LYS A 409 23.14 8.62 -2.64
C LYS A 409 21.89 8.74 -3.50
N LEU A 410 20.83 8.02 -3.14
CA LEU A 410 19.49 8.26 -3.66
C LEU A 410 19.00 9.65 -3.24
N THR A 411 18.18 10.29 -4.07
CA THR A 411 17.40 11.44 -3.63
C THR A 411 16.27 10.99 -2.68
N PRO A 412 15.64 11.89 -1.90
CA PRO A 412 14.48 11.55 -1.11
C PRO A 412 13.32 10.99 -1.94
N ALA A 413 13.12 11.50 -3.16
CA ALA A 413 12.08 11.02 -4.06
C ALA A 413 12.38 9.59 -4.54
N GLU A 414 13.60 9.30 -4.95
CA GLU A 414 14.04 7.94 -5.31
C GLU A 414 13.90 6.96 -4.14
N ALA A 415 14.21 7.41 -2.91
CA ALA A 415 14.04 6.61 -1.70
C ALA A 415 12.56 6.28 -1.42
N GLY A 416 11.66 7.23 -1.67
CA GLY A 416 10.22 7.01 -1.55
C GLY A 416 9.68 6.07 -2.63
N ARG A 417 10.11 6.24 -3.89
CA ARG A 417 9.77 5.33 -5.00
C ARG A 417 10.23 3.90 -4.73
N LEU A 418 11.37 3.74 -4.07
CA LEU A 418 11.87 2.43 -3.65
C LEU A 418 10.95 1.70 -2.65
N GLN A 419 10.08 2.44 -1.95
CA GLN A 419 9.01 1.90 -1.10
C GLN A 419 7.64 1.82 -1.80
N GLY A 420 7.56 2.28 -3.05
CA GLY A 420 6.32 2.28 -3.84
C GLY A 420 5.47 3.54 -3.67
N TYR A 421 5.99 4.61 -3.06
CA TYR A 421 5.31 5.91 -3.06
C TYR A 421 5.38 6.56 -4.43
N ARG A 422 4.25 7.04 -4.93
CA ARG A 422 4.19 7.80 -6.18
C ARG A 422 4.62 9.24 -5.91
N ILE A 423 5.88 9.54 -6.15
CA ILE A 423 6.47 10.87 -5.97
C ILE A 423 6.84 11.40 -7.36
N ILE A 424 6.06 12.37 -7.85
CA ILE A 424 6.25 13.01 -9.16
C ILE A 424 7.15 14.24 -9.01
N GLY A 425 7.88 14.60 -10.05
CA GLY A 425 8.68 15.81 -10.12
C GLY A 425 10.12 15.56 -10.60
N ASN A 426 10.85 16.64 -10.79
CA ASN A 426 12.24 16.67 -11.30
C ASN A 426 12.44 15.90 -12.62
N GLY A 427 11.42 15.92 -13.52
CA GLY A 427 11.47 15.20 -14.79
C GLY A 427 11.32 13.68 -14.69
N TRP A 428 11.00 13.15 -13.52
CA TRP A 428 10.55 11.77 -13.40
C TRP A 428 9.08 11.69 -13.80
N GLU A 429 8.84 11.10 -14.93
CA GLU A 429 7.51 10.66 -15.35
C GLU A 429 7.40 9.18 -15.03
N ASN A 430 6.22 8.76 -14.60
CA ASN A 430 5.99 7.37 -14.27
C ASN A 430 6.36 6.49 -15.48
N PRO A 431 7.38 5.61 -15.41
CA PRO A 431 7.78 4.81 -16.56
C PRO A 431 6.61 3.99 -17.10
N GLU A 432 6.53 3.78 -18.41
CA GLU A 432 5.44 2.97 -19.01
C GLU A 432 5.38 1.55 -18.43
N CYS A 433 6.52 0.97 -18.07
CA CYS A 433 6.59 -0.30 -17.33
C CYS A 433 6.01 -0.19 -15.91
N ALA A 434 6.06 0.96 -15.26
CA ALA A 434 5.39 1.20 -14.00
C ALA A 434 3.85 1.31 -14.17
N ASN A 435 3.35 1.59 -15.36
CA ASN A 435 1.92 1.52 -15.66
C ASN A 435 1.39 0.09 -15.56
N ASN A 436 2.19 -0.91 -15.92
CA ASN A 436 1.85 -2.33 -15.73
C ASN A 436 2.03 -2.81 -14.28
N LEU A 437 2.77 -2.11 -13.45
CA LEU A 437 3.17 -2.54 -12.12
C LEU A 437 2.30 -2.00 -10.98
N ASN A 438 1.07 -1.58 -11.24
CA ASN A 438 0.15 -1.12 -10.20
C ASN A 438 0.60 0.11 -9.37
N TYR A 439 1.60 0.88 -9.82
CA TYR A 439 1.79 2.25 -9.34
C TYR A 439 0.56 3.13 -9.58
N ASN A 440 -0.28 2.74 -10.55
CA ASN A 440 -1.48 3.49 -10.97
C ASN A 440 -2.71 3.26 -10.09
N SER A 441 -2.68 2.37 -9.14
CA SER A 441 -3.90 2.02 -8.41
C SER A 441 -4.15 2.85 -7.15
N SER A 442 -3.20 3.63 -6.67
CA SER A 442 -3.51 4.81 -5.88
C SER A 442 -3.17 6.02 -6.75
N ASN A 443 -4.17 6.76 -7.21
CA ASN A 443 -3.97 8.06 -7.85
C ASN A 443 -3.34 9.10 -6.89
N LEU A 444 -2.94 8.67 -5.69
CA LEU A 444 -2.37 9.52 -4.66
C LEU A 444 -0.89 9.77 -4.94
N GLU A 445 -0.62 10.98 -5.40
CA GLU A 445 0.73 11.52 -5.38
C GLU A 445 1.16 11.78 -3.95
N TYR A 446 2.32 11.25 -3.55
CA TYR A 446 2.89 11.47 -2.23
C TYR A 446 3.80 12.72 -2.21
N LYS A 447 3.52 13.65 -1.30
CA LYS A 447 4.25 14.90 -1.12
C LYS A 447 5.26 14.77 0.02
N ILE A 448 6.54 15.08 -0.26
CA ILE A 448 7.58 15.18 0.76
C ILE A 448 7.52 16.59 1.37
N VAL A 449 7.06 16.70 2.61
CA VAL A 449 6.85 17.98 3.31
C VAL A 449 7.80 18.21 4.48
N VAL A 450 8.80 17.34 4.64
CA VAL A 450 9.79 17.37 5.72
C VAL A 450 11.20 17.53 5.16
N SER A 451 12.18 17.72 6.04
CA SER A 451 13.59 17.83 5.64
C SER A 451 14.08 16.55 4.96
N LYS A 452 15.15 16.67 4.12
CA LYS A 452 15.81 15.51 3.47
C LYS A 452 16.14 14.40 4.48
N LYS A 453 16.67 14.77 5.67
CA LYS A 453 17.02 13.80 6.73
C LYS A 453 15.79 13.04 7.21
N GLU A 454 14.72 13.76 7.52
CA GLU A 454 13.49 13.15 8.01
C GLU A 454 12.80 12.31 6.93
N ALA A 455 12.83 12.73 5.67
CA ALA A 455 12.30 11.94 4.56
C ALA A 455 12.97 10.56 4.46
N TYR A 456 14.32 10.49 4.52
CA TYR A 456 15.03 9.21 4.53
C TYR A 456 14.68 8.38 5.76
N HIS A 457 14.59 9.00 6.93
CA HIS A 457 14.18 8.31 8.17
C HIS A 457 12.79 7.69 8.01
N GLN A 458 11.84 8.45 7.49
CA GLN A 458 10.47 8.02 7.25
C GLN A 458 10.38 6.89 6.22
N PHE A 459 11.03 7.03 5.05
CA PHE A 459 11.01 5.98 4.03
C PHE A 459 11.72 4.71 4.50
N GLY A 460 12.79 4.81 5.26
CA GLY A 460 13.48 3.65 5.83
C GLY A 460 12.61 2.85 6.80
N ASN A 461 11.79 3.53 7.61
CA ASN A 461 10.84 2.93 8.54
C ASN A 461 9.55 2.45 7.88
N SER A 462 9.25 2.94 6.68
CA SER A 462 7.99 2.62 6.00
C SER A 462 7.93 1.17 5.51
N VAL A 463 6.73 0.75 5.17
CA VAL A 463 6.45 -0.54 4.49
C VAL A 463 6.50 -0.37 2.98
N ALA A 464 6.73 -1.48 2.26
CA ALA A 464 6.64 -1.48 0.80
C ALA A 464 5.17 -1.56 0.37
N ILE A 465 4.63 -0.45 -0.13
CA ILE A 465 3.21 -0.30 -0.49
C ILE A 465 2.70 -1.40 -1.42
N PRO A 466 3.43 -1.82 -2.49
CA PRO A 466 2.91 -2.85 -3.39
C PRO A 466 2.69 -4.20 -2.72
N VAL A 467 3.48 -4.56 -1.71
CA VAL A 467 3.29 -5.80 -0.94
C VAL A 467 2.01 -5.71 -0.12
N ILE A 468 1.85 -4.60 0.64
CA ILE A 468 0.64 -4.36 1.46
C ILE A 468 -0.60 -4.40 0.58
N LYS A 469 -0.55 -3.73 -0.58
CA LYS A 469 -1.68 -3.68 -1.51
C LYS A 469 -2.10 -5.07 -1.99
N ARG A 470 -1.16 -5.91 -2.43
CA ARG A 470 -1.49 -7.26 -2.91
C ARG A 470 -2.11 -8.12 -1.81
N ILE A 471 -1.59 -8.06 -0.59
CA ILE A 471 -2.23 -8.75 0.55
C ILE A 471 -3.61 -8.15 0.84
N ALA A 472 -3.74 -6.82 0.80
CA ALA A 472 -5.02 -6.14 1.00
C ALA A 472 -6.07 -6.56 -0.04
N MET A 473 -5.70 -6.73 -1.31
CA MET A 473 -6.60 -7.25 -2.35
C MET A 473 -7.15 -8.63 -1.98
N GLU A 474 -6.30 -9.55 -1.50
CA GLU A 474 -6.71 -10.88 -1.06
C GLU A 474 -7.64 -10.79 0.18
N ILE A 475 -7.32 -9.90 1.13
CA ILE A 475 -8.18 -9.67 2.30
C ILE A 475 -9.56 -9.16 1.85
N MET A 476 -9.59 -8.17 0.98
CA MET A 476 -10.84 -7.61 0.48
C MET A 476 -11.67 -8.65 -0.27
N HIS A 477 -11.02 -9.51 -1.07
CA HIS A 477 -11.69 -10.61 -1.76
C HIS A 477 -12.37 -11.60 -0.79
N GLN A 478 -11.78 -11.88 0.38
CA GLN A 478 -12.36 -12.77 1.38
C GLN A 478 -13.48 -12.09 2.20
N LEU A 479 -13.45 -10.76 2.36
CA LEU A 479 -14.41 -10.02 3.17
C LEU A 479 -15.74 -9.77 2.44
N MET A 480 -15.77 -9.91 1.14
CA MET A 480 -16.90 -9.58 0.26
C MET A 480 -17.47 -10.83 -0.38
#